data_e1304585ebb350ffe90878528e2b319b
#
_entry.id   e1304585ebb350ffe90878528e2b319b
#
_cell.length_a   1.000
_cell.length_b   1.000
_cell.length_c   1.000
_cell.angle_alpha   90.00
_cell.angle_beta   90.00
_cell.angle_gamma   90.00
#
_symmetry.space_group_name_H-M   'P 1'
#
loop_
_entity.id
_entity.type
_entity.pdbx_description
1 polymer ?
#
loop_
_entity_poly.entity_id
_entity_poly.type
_entity_poly.pdbx_seq_one_letter_code
_entity_poly.pdbx_strand_id
1 'polypeptide(L)'
;MDGEILWWCLLRKSADYHQLNSELCFYRSGGGAMHVVILGSGVVGVASAWYLARAGHQVTVIDRQPAAAMETSAGNAGQISPGYAAPWAAPGVPLKAVKWMFQRHAPLAIRLDGSSFQLEWMWHMLRNCDINHYQQNKSRMVRIAEYSRDCLKALRSETGIAYEGRQGGTLQLFRTQQQFDSASKDIAVLRDAGVPYELLQAHELSRVEPALAATQHKLTGGLRLPNDETGDCQLFTQRLAKMAEEAGVIFRFNTPVDHLLRDGNRIYGVKCGDEIIKADSYVVAFGSYSTALLKNVIDIPVYPLKGYSLTIPIKNPDAAPVSTILDETYKVAVTRFDDRIRVGGMAEIVGFNTKLTEARRETLEMVVSDLYPEGGHLAQASFWTGLRPMTPDGTPIVGATPISNLWLNTGHGTLGWTMACGSGQLLADLISGKKPAIAADDLAVFRYLPGFAATSSPLRNANATR
;
A
#
# COMPACT_ATOMS: atom_id res chain seq x y z
N MET A 1 17.17 -9.76 49.51
CA MET A 1 16.02 -8.82 49.49
C MET A 1 15.86 -8.12 48.16
N ASP A 2 16.18 -8.77 47.04
CA ASP A 2 16.22 -8.11 45.71
C ASP A 2 15.34 -8.75 44.60
N GLY A 3 14.47 -9.66 44.99
CA GLY A 3 13.57 -10.34 44.05
C GLY A 3 12.14 -9.75 43.94
N GLU A 4 11.68 -9.08 44.99
CA GLU A 4 10.28 -8.59 45.03
C GLU A 4 10.07 -7.22 44.36
N ILE A 5 11.12 -6.40 44.27
CA ILE A 5 11.02 -5.08 43.62
C ILE A 5 10.88 -5.17 42.11
N LEU A 6 11.48 -6.18 41.47
CA LEU A 6 11.39 -6.38 40.03
C LEU A 6 9.98 -6.86 39.59
N TRP A 7 9.31 -7.66 40.42
CA TRP A 7 7.94 -8.13 40.18
C TRP A 7 6.91 -7.00 40.33
N TRP A 8 7.11 -6.09 41.27
CA TRP A 8 6.22 -4.92 41.45
C TRP A 8 6.33 -3.90 40.32
N CYS A 9 7.50 -3.72 39.72
CA CYS A 9 7.65 -2.87 38.51
C CYS A 9 7.00 -3.45 37.26
N LEU A 10 7.02 -4.78 37.11
CA LEU A 10 6.35 -5.45 35.96
C LEU A 10 4.82 -5.44 36.09
N LEU A 11 4.29 -5.58 37.30
CA LEU A 11 2.83 -5.52 37.52
C LEU A 11 2.27 -4.10 37.40
N ARG A 12 3.02 -3.06 37.79
CA ARG A 12 2.62 -1.66 37.57
C ARG A 12 2.53 -1.34 36.05
N LYS A 13 3.52 -1.77 35.24
CA LYS A 13 3.49 -1.54 33.79
C LYS A 13 2.31 -2.22 33.10
N SER A 14 1.85 -3.36 33.60
CA SER A 14 0.66 -4.04 33.01
C SER A 14 -0.66 -3.40 33.43
N ALA A 15 -0.74 -2.86 34.67
CA ALA A 15 -1.92 -2.17 35.17
C ALA A 15 -2.13 -0.82 34.47
N ASP A 16 -1.06 -0.05 34.26
CA ASP A 16 -1.12 1.22 33.55
C ASP A 16 -1.55 1.04 32.07
N TYR A 17 -1.22 -0.10 31.46
CA TYR A 17 -1.61 -0.41 30.09
C TYR A 17 -3.12 -0.76 29.96
N HIS A 18 -3.68 -1.51 30.90
CA HIS A 18 -5.12 -1.77 30.94
C HIS A 18 -5.92 -0.49 31.27
N GLN A 19 -5.36 0.39 32.07
CA GLN A 19 -5.97 1.67 32.41
C GLN A 19 -5.91 2.64 31.22
N LEU A 20 -4.79 2.71 30.48
CA LEU A 20 -4.68 3.46 29.24
C LEU A 20 -5.65 2.98 28.16
N ASN A 21 -5.84 1.68 27.99
CA ASN A 21 -6.85 1.14 27.05
C ASN A 21 -8.28 1.37 27.50
N SER A 22 -8.55 1.32 28.83
CA SER A 22 -9.87 1.64 29.36
C SER A 22 -10.16 3.15 29.28
N GLU A 23 -9.18 4.02 29.50
CA GLU A 23 -9.33 5.48 29.34
C GLU A 23 -9.43 5.86 27.85
N LEU A 24 -8.75 5.19 26.91
CA LEU A 24 -8.95 5.35 25.47
C LEU A 24 -10.34 4.89 25.02
N CYS A 25 -10.93 3.86 25.65
CA CYS A 25 -12.31 3.44 25.41
C CYS A 25 -13.36 4.38 26.06
N PHE A 26 -13.07 5.01 27.20
CA PHE A 26 -14.04 5.88 27.92
C PHE A 26 -14.17 7.29 27.35
N TYR A 27 -13.23 7.77 26.52
CA TYR A 27 -13.32 9.13 25.95
C TYR A 27 -14.17 9.23 24.67
N ARG A 28 -14.90 8.17 24.29
CA ARG A 28 -15.67 8.07 23.03
C ARG A 28 -17.16 7.76 23.15
N SER A 29 -17.81 8.22 24.20
CA SER A 29 -19.28 8.20 24.26
C SER A 29 -19.86 9.55 23.85
N GLY A 30 -19.63 9.95 22.59
CA GLY A 30 -20.25 11.17 22.04
C GLY A 30 -19.98 11.22 20.53
N GLY A 31 -20.77 10.47 19.74
CA GLY A 31 -20.68 10.44 18.28
C GLY A 31 -21.18 11.73 17.61
N GLY A 32 -20.56 12.88 17.94
CA GLY A 32 -20.80 14.16 17.24
C GLY A 32 -19.89 14.32 16.03
N ALA A 33 -20.31 15.15 15.07
CA ALA A 33 -19.46 15.56 13.95
C ALA A 33 -18.19 16.25 14.49
N MET A 34 -17.02 15.80 14.03
CA MET A 34 -15.72 16.38 14.36
C MET A 34 -15.12 17.07 13.13
N HIS A 35 -14.28 18.08 13.35
CA HIS A 35 -13.40 18.58 12.30
C HIS A 35 -12.13 17.71 12.24
N VAL A 36 -11.90 17.06 11.11
CA VAL A 36 -10.75 16.19 10.86
C VAL A 36 -9.87 16.80 9.77
N VAL A 37 -8.60 17.02 10.08
CA VAL A 37 -7.59 17.44 9.09
C VAL A 37 -6.81 16.24 8.63
N ILE A 38 -6.76 16.04 7.31
CA ILE A 38 -5.98 14.98 6.64
C ILE A 38 -4.78 15.59 5.94
N LEU A 39 -3.60 15.08 6.21
CA LEU A 39 -2.35 15.51 5.60
C LEU A 39 -1.98 14.56 4.47
N GLY A 40 -2.05 15.07 3.23
CA GLY A 40 -1.81 14.34 2.00
C GLY A 40 -3.07 13.96 1.23
N SER A 41 -3.06 14.27 -0.08
CA SER A 41 -4.15 14.02 -1.04
C SER A 41 -3.81 12.88 -2.04
N GLY A 42 -2.95 11.95 -1.66
CA GLY A 42 -2.78 10.68 -2.37
C GLY A 42 -4.04 9.81 -2.26
N VAL A 43 -4.06 8.67 -2.96
CA VAL A 43 -5.23 7.76 -2.99
C VAL A 43 -5.73 7.38 -1.59
N VAL A 44 -4.82 7.17 -0.64
CA VAL A 44 -5.15 6.81 0.74
C VAL A 44 -5.79 7.99 1.49
N GLY A 45 -5.24 9.21 1.32
CA GLY A 45 -5.75 10.42 1.95
C GLY A 45 -7.14 10.80 1.43
N VAL A 46 -7.34 10.76 0.11
CA VAL A 46 -8.63 11.07 -0.52
C VAL A 46 -9.69 10.02 -0.18
N ALA A 47 -9.34 8.72 -0.18
CA ALA A 47 -10.25 7.67 0.28
C ALA A 47 -10.66 7.88 1.74
N SER A 48 -9.71 8.23 2.62
CA SER A 48 -10.01 8.56 4.03
C SER A 48 -10.95 9.76 4.13
N ALA A 49 -10.73 10.82 3.33
CA ALA A 49 -11.58 12.01 3.31
C ALA A 49 -13.02 11.68 2.90
N TRP A 50 -13.19 10.89 1.84
CA TRP A 50 -14.48 10.41 1.39
C TRP A 50 -15.26 9.69 2.48
N TYR A 51 -14.65 8.67 3.09
CA TYR A 51 -15.35 7.87 4.11
C TYR A 51 -15.62 8.65 5.40
N LEU A 52 -14.74 9.57 5.81
CA LEU A 52 -14.96 10.44 6.96
C LEU A 52 -16.10 11.45 6.69
N ALA A 53 -16.17 12.04 5.51
CA ALA A 53 -17.28 12.92 5.13
C ALA A 53 -18.61 12.14 5.10
N ARG A 54 -18.63 10.93 4.54
CA ARG A 54 -19.79 10.02 4.57
C ARG A 54 -20.18 9.59 5.99
N ALA A 55 -19.23 9.57 6.92
CA ALA A 55 -19.51 9.32 8.32
C ALA A 55 -20.06 10.55 9.08
N GLY A 56 -20.17 11.71 8.42
CA GLY A 56 -20.74 12.95 8.97
C GLY A 56 -19.71 13.89 9.60
N HIS A 57 -18.42 13.69 9.38
CA HIS A 57 -17.36 14.58 9.86
C HIS A 57 -17.14 15.76 8.91
N GLN A 58 -16.71 16.90 9.43
CA GLN A 58 -16.15 17.99 8.64
C GLN A 58 -14.70 17.63 8.31
N VAL A 59 -14.32 17.65 7.03
CA VAL A 59 -13.01 17.19 6.60
C VAL A 59 -12.27 18.27 5.82
N THR A 60 -11.03 18.53 6.19
CA THR A 60 -10.09 19.37 5.43
C THR A 60 -8.88 18.54 5.02
N VAL A 61 -8.57 18.49 3.73
CA VAL A 61 -7.37 17.82 3.19
C VAL A 61 -6.34 18.87 2.82
N ILE A 62 -5.10 18.70 3.26
CA ILE A 62 -3.99 19.62 2.98
C ILE A 62 -2.94 18.90 2.16
N ASP A 63 -2.51 19.51 1.05
CA ASP A 63 -1.43 18.99 0.21
C ASP A 63 -0.60 20.13 -0.39
N ARG A 64 0.71 19.90 -0.53
CA ARG A 64 1.65 20.81 -1.17
C ARG A 64 1.49 20.88 -2.69
N GLN A 65 0.90 19.87 -3.29
CA GLN A 65 0.69 19.76 -4.73
C GLN A 65 -0.55 20.58 -5.18
N PRO A 66 -0.62 20.97 -6.46
CA PRO A 66 -1.75 21.75 -6.98
C PRO A 66 -3.04 20.94 -7.18
N ALA A 67 -2.98 19.62 -7.07
CA ALA A 67 -4.12 18.74 -7.23
C ALA A 67 -3.89 17.40 -6.49
N ALA A 68 -4.96 16.61 -6.35
CA ALA A 68 -4.87 15.27 -5.76
C ALA A 68 -4.07 14.31 -6.65
N ALA A 69 -3.39 13.35 -6.01
CA ALA A 69 -2.66 12.25 -6.65
C ALA A 69 -1.52 12.68 -7.59
N MET A 70 -0.80 13.75 -7.27
CA MET A 70 0.30 14.25 -8.10
C MET A 70 1.66 13.60 -7.81
N GLU A 71 1.75 12.76 -6.78
CA GLU A 71 3.00 12.07 -6.42
C GLU A 71 2.89 10.54 -6.65
N THR A 72 3.16 9.71 -5.66
CA THR A 72 3.23 8.23 -5.81
C THR A 72 2.00 7.61 -6.47
N SER A 73 0.81 8.15 -6.23
CA SER A 73 -0.44 7.67 -6.84
C SER A 73 -0.50 7.91 -8.36
N ALA A 74 0.20 8.95 -8.88
CA ALA A 74 0.23 9.28 -10.31
C ALA A 74 0.91 8.20 -11.16
N GLY A 75 1.97 7.60 -10.64
CA GLY A 75 2.76 6.58 -11.35
C GLY A 75 2.37 5.14 -11.02
N ASN A 76 1.22 4.91 -10.38
CA ASN A 76 0.75 3.58 -10.03
C ASN A 76 0.55 2.71 -11.28
N ALA A 77 0.90 1.42 -11.17
CA ALA A 77 0.77 0.46 -12.27
C ALA A 77 -0.67 -0.02 -12.53
N GLY A 78 -1.65 0.45 -11.77
CA GLY A 78 -3.08 0.20 -12.01
C GLY A 78 -3.64 -1.09 -11.41
N GLN A 79 -2.81 -1.91 -10.79
CA GLN A 79 -3.22 -3.22 -10.27
C GLN A 79 -4.00 -3.09 -8.95
N ILE A 80 -5.16 -3.75 -8.89
CA ILE A 80 -5.98 -3.95 -7.70
C ILE A 80 -6.07 -5.45 -7.47
N SER A 81 -5.15 -5.97 -6.65
CA SER A 81 -4.90 -7.41 -6.55
C SER A 81 -4.80 -7.85 -5.08
N PRO A 82 -5.92 -8.11 -4.43
CA PRO A 82 -5.94 -8.63 -3.06
C PRO A 82 -5.25 -9.98 -2.93
N GLY A 83 -5.43 -10.86 -3.91
CA GLY A 83 -4.82 -12.19 -3.93
C GLY A 83 -3.29 -12.16 -4.03
N TYR A 84 -2.73 -11.05 -4.54
CA TYR A 84 -1.28 -10.83 -4.63
C TYR A 84 -0.71 -10.07 -3.41
N ALA A 85 -1.54 -9.76 -2.42
CA ALA A 85 -1.12 -9.02 -1.23
C ALA A 85 -0.18 -9.85 -0.36
N ALA A 86 1.11 -9.58 -0.45
CA ALA A 86 2.15 -10.26 0.32
C ALA A 86 3.30 -9.30 0.68
N PRO A 87 3.94 -9.49 1.86
CA PRO A 87 5.07 -8.67 2.25
C PRO A 87 6.31 -9.00 1.38
N TRP A 88 7.11 -7.98 1.13
CA TRP A 88 8.40 -8.14 0.43
C TRP A 88 9.42 -8.88 1.30
N ALA A 89 9.34 -8.71 2.61
CA ALA A 89 10.13 -9.46 3.58
C ALA A 89 9.63 -10.90 3.63
N ALA A 90 10.27 -11.79 2.87
CA ALA A 90 9.90 -13.18 2.73
C ALA A 90 11.13 -14.11 2.86
N PRO A 91 10.94 -15.38 3.26
CA PRO A 91 12.02 -16.35 3.30
C PRO A 91 12.76 -16.45 1.97
N GLY A 92 14.09 -16.39 2.00
CA GLY A 92 14.97 -16.45 0.83
C GLY A 92 15.16 -15.13 0.06
N VAL A 93 14.40 -14.07 0.37
CA VAL A 93 14.60 -12.75 -0.27
C VAL A 93 15.98 -12.16 -0.02
N PRO A 94 16.60 -12.26 1.17
CA PRO A 94 17.95 -11.75 1.38
C PRO A 94 18.99 -12.37 0.42
N LEU A 95 18.93 -13.68 0.20
CA LEU A 95 19.83 -14.36 -0.75
C LEU A 95 19.56 -13.95 -2.20
N LYS A 96 18.30 -13.77 -2.57
CA LYS A 96 17.90 -13.27 -3.90
C LYS A 96 18.40 -11.82 -4.10
N ALA A 97 18.30 -10.96 -3.08
CA ALA A 97 18.76 -9.57 -3.15
C ALA A 97 20.25 -9.48 -3.44
N VAL A 98 21.08 -10.31 -2.79
CA VAL A 98 22.52 -10.40 -3.09
C VAL A 98 22.75 -10.80 -4.55
N LYS A 99 22.03 -11.81 -5.06
CA LYS A 99 22.14 -12.26 -6.45
C LYS A 99 21.73 -11.14 -7.44
N TRP A 100 20.72 -10.39 -7.14
CA TRP A 100 20.22 -9.28 -7.98
C TRP A 100 21.21 -8.14 -8.09
N MET A 101 22.06 -7.88 -7.08
CA MET A 101 23.05 -6.79 -7.17
C MET A 101 24.04 -6.94 -8.33
N PHE A 102 24.19 -8.17 -8.87
CA PHE A 102 25.08 -8.47 -9.99
C PHE A 102 24.36 -8.58 -11.34
N GLN A 103 23.06 -8.29 -11.41
CA GLN A 103 22.27 -8.41 -12.63
C GLN A 103 21.97 -7.03 -13.24
N ARG A 104 22.09 -6.89 -14.57
CA ARG A 104 21.81 -5.64 -15.29
C ARG A 104 20.34 -5.19 -15.12
N HIS A 105 19.39 -6.13 -15.23
CA HIS A 105 17.95 -5.86 -15.15
C HIS A 105 17.35 -6.33 -13.81
N ALA A 106 18.10 -6.10 -12.72
CA ALA A 106 17.66 -6.51 -11.39
C ALA A 106 16.37 -5.80 -10.95
N PRO A 107 15.39 -6.54 -10.39
CA PRO A 107 14.16 -5.94 -9.87
C PRO A 107 14.40 -5.07 -8.63
N LEU A 108 15.50 -5.29 -7.90
CA LEU A 108 15.90 -4.53 -6.73
C LEU A 108 17.34 -4.02 -6.86
N ALA A 109 17.57 -2.76 -6.52
CA ALA A 109 18.91 -2.22 -6.29
C ALA A 109 18.97 -1.55 -4.91
N ILE A 110 20.15 -1.62 -4.30
CA ILE A 110 20.44 -1.00 -2.99
C ILE A 110 21.62 -0.06 -3.19
N ARG A 111 21.44 1.19 -2.80
CA ARG A 111 22.51 2.19 -2.74
C ARG A 111 22.40 2.91 -1.41
N LEU A 112 23.50 2.97 -0.68
CA LEU A 112 23.50 3.65 0.61
C LEU A 112 23.22 5.14 0.43
N ASP A 113 22.25 5.63 1.20
CA ASP A 113 21.89 7.06 1.24
C ASP A 113 22.64 7.82 2.36
N GLY A 114 23.47 7.10 3.14
CA GLY A 114 24.27 7.65 4.23
C GLY A 114 23.52 7.81 5.55
N SER A 115 22.23 7.45 5.63
CA SER A 115 21.43 7.57 6.84
C SER A 115 21.46 6.30 7.69
N SER A 116 21.49 6.46 9.03
CA SER A 116 21.28 5.36 9.97
C SER A 116 19.88 4.76 9.83
N PHE A 117 18.88 5.58 9.45
CA PHE A 117 17.50 5.14 9.23
C PHE A 117 17.38 4.08 8.13
N GLN A 118 18.14 4.22 7.03
CA GLN A 118 18.17 3.20 5.98
C GLN A 118 18.67 1.84 6.52
N LEU A 119 19.77 1.86 7.29
CA LEU A 119 20.36 0.64 7.85
C LEU A 119 19.43 -0.01 8.87
N GLU A 120 18.80 0.78 9.72
CA GLU A 120 17.82 0.32 10.70
C GLU A 120 16.59 -0.29 10.01
N TRP A 121 16.05 0.39 8.99
CA TRP A 121 14.92 -0.12 8.22
C TRP A 121 15.25 -1.45 7.51
N MET A 122 16.43 -1.56 6.88
CA MET A 122 16.89 -2.80 6.26
C MET A 122 17.06 -3.91 7.28
N TRP A 123 17.58 -3.59 8.47
CA TRP A 123 17.69 -4.56 9.57
C TRP A 123 16.32 -5.08 10.01
N HIS A 124 15.35 -4.18 10.21
CA HIS A 124 13.98 -4.58 10.54
C HIS A 124 13.34 -5.40 9.42
N MET A 125 13.57 -5.07 8.15
CA MET A 125 13.11 -5.88 7.03
C MET A 125 13.71 -7.28 7.05
N LEU A 126 15.01 -7.42 7.29
CA LEU A 126 15.68 -8.72 7.40
C LEU A 126 15.08 -9.59 8.52
N ARG A 127 14.76 -8.98 9.67
CA ARG A 127 14.11 -9.69 10.79
C ARG A 127 12.70 -10.18 10.47
N ASN A 128 12.04 -9.61 9.49
CA ASN A 128 10.72 -10.05 9.02
C ASN A 128 10.81 -11.13 7.91
N CYS A 129 12.02 -11.57 7.51
CA CYS A 129 12.18 -12.54 6.44
C CYS A 129 12.05 -14.02 6.90
N ASP A 130 11.73 -14.31 8.15
CA ASP A 130 11.40 -15.67 8.59
C ASP A 130 9.95 -16.05 8.28
N ILE A 131 9.65 -17.35 8.34
CA ILE A 131 8.35 -17.88 7.93
C ILE A 131 7.18 -17.42 8.82
N ASN A 132 7.40 -17.25 10.12
CA ASN A 132 6.34 -16.90 11.07
C ASN A 132 5.92 -15.43 10.88
N HIS A 133 6.90 -14.52 10.81
CA HIS A 133 6.63 -13.12 10.52
C HIS A 133 6.00 -12.95 9.12
N TYR A 134 6.49 -13.67 8.12
CA TYR A 134 5.92 -13.65 6.78
C TYR A 134 4.44 -14.04 6.79
N GLN A 135 4.07 -15.15 7.42
CA GLN A 135 2.68 -15.61 7.49
C GLN A 135 1.79 -14.60 8.23
N GLN A 136 2.25 -14.07 9.37
CA GLN A 136 1.52 -13.06 10.13
C GLN A 136 1.28 -11.78 9.32
N ASN A 137 2.32 -11.26 8.69
CA ASN A 137 2.25 -10.03 7.91
C ASN A 137 1.40 -10.22 6.65
N LYS A 138 1.51 -11.37 5.98
CA LYS A 138 0.66 -11.73 4.85
C LYS A 138 -0.81 -11.78 5.25
N SER A 139 -1.15 -12.39 6.38
CA SER A 139 -2.53 -12.43 6.90
C SER A 139 -3.09 -11.03 7.13
N ARG A 140 -2.30 -10.12 7.72
CA ARG A 140 -2.69 -8.70 7.88
C ARG A 140 -2.96 -8.02 6.55
N MET A 141 -2.05 -8.19 5.59
CA MET A 141 -2.14 -7.56 4.27
C MET A 141 -3.33 -8.09 3.46
N VAL A 142 -3.54 -9.39 3.42
CA VAL A 142 -4.68 -10.01 2.72
C VAL A 142 -5.99 -9.53 3.33
N ARG A 143 -6.11 -9.52 4.66
CA ARG A 143 -7.32 -9.08 5.37
C ARG A 143 -7.74 -7.67 4.97
N ILE A 144 -6.82 -6.70 4.98
CA ILE A 144 -7.16 -5.32 4.60
C ILE A 144 -7.34 -5.17 3.09
N ALA A 145 -6.63 -5.93 2.27
CA ALA A 145 -6.74 -5.88 0.82
C ALA A 145 -8.09 -6.45 0.32
N GLU A 146 -8.53 -7.58 0.85
CA GLU A 146 -9.84 -8.17 0.56
C GLU A 146 -10.98 -7.24 1.01
N TYR A 147 -10.89 -6.71 2.23
CA TYR A 147 -11.85 -5.72 2.71
C TYR A 147 -11.88 -4.48 1.82
N SER A 148 -10.72 -4.01 1.36
CA SER A 148 -10.62 -2.86 0.45
C SER A 148 -11.26 -3.11 -0.91
N ARG A 149 -11.13 -4.33 -1.45
CA ARG A 149 -11.84 -4.74 -2.68
C ARG A 149 -13.35 -4.58 -2.51
N ASP A 150 -13.89 -5.05 -1.39
CA ASP A 150 -15.31 -5.00 -1.14
C ASP A 150 -15.79 -3.53 -0.94
N CYS A 151 -14.99 -2.71 -0.25
CA CYS A 151 -15.23 -1.27 -0.13
C CYS A 151 -15.20 -0.57 -1.50
N LEU A 152 -14.25 -0.89 -2.37
CA LEU A 152 -14.16 -0.32 -3.72
C LEU A 152 -15.36 -0.72 -4.59
N LYS A 153 -15.79 -1.98 -4.51
CA LYS A 153 -16.99 -2.46 -5.22
C LYS A 153 -18.25 -1.71 -4.75
N ALA A 154 -18.41 -1.55 -3.45
CA ALA A 154 -19.53 -0.80 -2.86
C ALA A 154 -19.51 0.68 -3.31
N LEU A 155 -18.34 1.34 -3.23
CA LEU A 155 -18.16 2.72 -3.67
C LEU A 155 -18.48 2.87 -5.16
N ARG A 156 -17.99 1.99 -6.01
CA ARG A 156 -18.27 2.01 -7.45
C ARG A 156 -19.76 1.81 -7.74
N SER A 157 -20.42 0.87 -7.04
CA SER A 157 -21.85 0.63 -7.20
C SER A 157 -22.71 1.80 -6.75
N GLU A 158 -22.32 2.48 -5.66
CA GLU A 158 -23.03 3.64 -5.11
C GLU A 158 -22.88 4.88 -6.00
N THR A 159 -21.68 5.11 -6.52
CA THR A 159 -21.31 6.40 -7.11
C THR A 159 -21.21 6.38 -8.63
N GLY A 160 -21.09 5.21 -9.24
CA GLY A 160 -20.80 5.10 -10.67
C GLY A 160 -19.42 5.62 -11.07
N ILE A 161 -18.48 5.82 -10.13
CA ILE A 161 -17.14 6.37 -10.40
C ILE A 161 -16.43 5.58 -11.49
N ALA A 162 -16.05 6.25 -12.57
CA ALA A 162 -15.27 5.67 -13.65
C ALA A 162 -13.79 6.02 -13.47
N TYR A 163 -12.90 5.07 -13.70
CA TYR A 163 -11.45 5.23 -13.54
C TYR A 163 -10.65 4.32 -14.49
N GLU A 164 -11.20 4.10 -15.68
CA GLU A 164 -10.68 3.15 -16.68
C GLU A 164 -10.52 1.73 -16.10
N GLY A 165 -11.47 1.38 -15.22
CA GLY A 165 -11.44 0.12 -14.48
C GLY A 165 -11.80 -1.08 -15.37
N ARG A 166 -11.05 -2.19 -15.19
CA ARG A 166 -11.27 -3.45 -15.89
C ARG A 166 -11.31 -4.59 -14.86
N GLN A 167 -12.22 -5.56 -15.11
CA GLN A 167 -12.42 -6.72 -14.25
C GLN A 167 -11.97 -8.00 -14.98
N GLY A 168 -10.82 -7.91 -15.64
CA GLY A 168 -10.23 -8.99 -16.46
C GLY A 168 -9.35 -9.96 -15.67
N GLY A 169 -9.14 -9.70 -14.38
CA GLY A 169 -8.16 -10.42 -13.57
C GLY A 169 -6.74 -9.89 -13.74
N THR A 170 -5.81 -10.49 -13.00
CA THR A 170 -4.36 -10.30 -13.14
C THR A 170 -3.71 -11.59 -13.57
N LEU A 171 -2.73 -11.53 -14.48
CA LEU A 171 -1.98 -12.68 -14.96
C LEU A 171 -0.50 -12.53 -14.60
N GLN A 172 -0.01 -13.37 -13.69
CA GLN A 172 1.41 -13.47 -13.37
C GLN A 172 2.08 -14.41 -14.38
N LEU A 173 3.11 -13.92 -15.09
CA LEU A 173 3.79 -14.65 -16.15
C LEU A 173 5.10 -15.27 -15.64
N PHE A 174 5.35 -16.52 -16.01
CA PHE A 174 6.55 -17.28 -15.71
C PHE A 174 7.37 -17.53 -16.98
N ARG A 175 8.66 -17.16 -16.95
CA ARG A 175 9.58 -17.34 -18.07
C ARG A 175 10.38 -18.64 -17.98
N THR A 176 10.42 -19.26 -16.81
CA THR A 176 11.22 -20.48 -16.57
C THR A 176 10.39 -21.56 -15.88
N GLN A 177 10.74 -22.84 -16.14
CA GLN A 177 10.10 -23.97 -15.48
C GLN A 177 10.20 -23.88 -13.95
N GLN A 178 11.33 -23.43 -13.43
CA GLN A 178 11.52 -23.25 -11.98
C GLN A 178 10.50 -22.27 -11.37
N GLN A 179 10.17 -21.17 -12.08
CA GLN A 179 9.14 -20.23 -11.62
C GLN A 179 7.75 -20.87 -11.64
N PHE A 180 7.43 -21.57 -12.73
CA PHE A 180 6.16 -22.27 -12.89
C PHE A 180 5.94 -23.32 -11.79
N ASP A 181 6.94 -24.16 -11.51
CA ASP A 181 6.89 -25.17 -10.46
C ASP A 181 6.78 -24.56 -9.06
N SER A 182 7.44 -23.41 -8.85
CA SER A 182 7.39 -22.66 -7.59
C SER A 182 6.02 -22.05 -7.29
N ALA A 183 5.17 -21.84 -8.30
CA ALA A 183 3.82 -21.32 -8.15
C ALA A 183 2.93 -22.21 -7.26
N SER A 184 3.25 -23.51 -7.14
CA SER A 184 2.55 -24.44 -6.23
C SER A 184 2.50 -23.95 -4.78
N LYS A 185 3.51 -23.23 -4.32
CA LYS A 185 3.58 -22.64 -2.96
C LYS A 185 2.60 -21.49 -2.81
N ASP A 186 2.51 -20.62 -3.82
CA ASP A 186 1.57 -19.50 -3.82
C ASP A 186 0.14 -20.01 -3.95
N ILE A 187 -0.08 -21.01 -4.79
CA ILE A 187 -1.37 -21.70 -4.95
C ILE A 187 -1.87 -22.31 -3.65
N ALA A 188 -1.00 -22.93 -2.85
CA ALA A 188 -1.41 -23.46 -1.55
C ALA A 188 -1.98 -22.36 -0.66
N VAL A 189 -1.32 -21.20 -0.61
CA VAL A 189 -1.79 -20.05 0.19
C VAL A 189 -3.09 -19.47 -0.35
N LEU A 190 -3.24 -19.34 -1.67
CA LEU A 190 -4.48 -18.86 -2.30
C LEU A 190 -5.65 -19.78 -2.00
N ARG A 191 -5.42 -21.10 -2.06
CA ARG A 191 -6.42 -22.13 -1.72
C ARG A 191 -6.86 -22.02 -0.26
N ASP A 192 -5.90 -21.91 0.66
CA ASP A 192 -6.18 -21.78 2.10
C ASP A 192 -6.95 -20.48 2.42
N ALA A 193 -6.72 -19.43 1.63
CA ALA A 193 -7.43 -18.16 1.73
C ALA A 193 -8.75 -18.10 0.95
N GLY A 194 -9.13 -19.16 0.23
CA GLY A 194 -10.35 -19.20 -0.59
C GLY A 194 -10.31 -18.27 -1.82
N VAL A 195 -9.13 -17.89 -2.28
CA VAL A 195 -8.95 -16.99 -3.44
C VAL A 195 -8.96 -17.82 -4.72
N PRO A 196 -9.87 -17.54 -5.68
CA PRO A 196 -9.89 -18.21 -6.98
C PRO A 196 -8.62 -17.97 -7.79
N TYR A 197 -8.12 -19.01 -8.43
CA TYR A 197 -6.94 -18.94 -9.29
C TYR A 197 -7.04 -19.93 -10.46
N GLU A 198 -6.29 -19.67 -11.54
CA GLU A 198 -6.08 -20.56 -12.67
C GLU A 198 -4.57 -20.67 -12.96
N LEU A 199 -4.03 -21.89 -12.95
CA LEU A 199 -2.65 -22.12 -13.41
C LEU A 199 -2.70 -22.50 -14.88
N LEU A 200 -2.09 -21.67 -15.75
CA LEU A 200 -2.16 -21.75 -17.20
C LEU A 200 -0.81 -22.19 -17.79
N GLN A 201 -0.84 -23.12 -18.72
CA GLN A 201 0.31 -23.47 -19.55
C GLN A 201 0.56 -22.38 -20.61
N ALA A 202 1.76 -22.35 -21.21
CA ALA A 202 2.12 -21.33 -22.20
C ALA A 202 1.09 -21.20 -23.35
N HIS A 203 0.59 -22.32 -23.89
CA HIS A 203 -0.37 -22.33 -24.98
C HIS A 203 -1.79 -21.85 -24.59
N GLU A 204 -2.09 -21.76 -23.28
CA GLU A 204 -3.38 -21.28 -22.77
C GLU A 204 -3.38 -19.76 -22.49
N LEU A 205 -2.20 -19.12 -22.43
CA LEU A 205 -2.07 -17.71 -22.07
C LEU A 205 -2.85 -16.79 -23.00
N SER A 206 -2.87 -17.09 -24.30
CA SER A 206 -3.58 -16.30 -25.31
C SER A 206 -5.11 -16.34 -25.15
N ARG A 207 -5.66 -17.28 -24.37
CA ARG A 207 -7.09 -17.33 -24.04
C ARG A 207 -7.51 -16.12 -23.18
N VAL A 208 -6.61 -15.63 -22.32
CA VAL A 208 -6.87 -14.54 -21.37
C VAL A 208 -6.16 -13.24 -21.76
N GLU A 209 -5.02 -13.33 -22.43
CA GLU A 209 -4.24 -12.22 -22.98
C GLU A 209 -3.93 -12.50 -24.47
N PRO A 210 -4.85 -12.20 -25.41
CA PRO A 210 -4.73 -12.59 -26.82
C PRO A 210 -3.42 -12.14 -27.48
N ALA A 211 -2.93 -10.95 -27.18
CA ALA A 211 -1.69 -10.40 -27.74
C ALA A 211 -0.44 -11.24 -27.38
N LEU A 212 -0.47 -12.03 -26.29
CA LEU A 212 0.64 -12.93 -25.94
C LEU A 212 0.78 -14.11 -26.90
N ALA A 213 -0.19 -14.40 -27.81
CA ALA A 213 -0.06 -15.45 -28.81
C ALA A 213 1.23 -15.34 -29.62
N ALA A 214 1.66 -14.12 -29.97
CA ALA A 214 2.89 -13.85 -30.70
C ALA A 214 4.18 -14.16 -29.92
N THR A 215 4.14 -14.12 -28.59
CA THR A 215 5.30 -14.18 -27.70
C THR A 215 5.25 -15.34 -26.69
N GLN A 216 4.19 -16.15 -26.72
CA GLN A 216 4.00 -17.27 -25.78
C GLN A 216 5.16 -18.26 -25.75
N HIS A 217 5.92 -18.42 -26.86
CA HIS A 217 7.11 -19.28 -26.93
C HIS A 217 8.25 -18.85 -25.98
N LYS A 218 8.21 -17.62 -25.46
CA LYS A 218 9.15 -17.07 -24.45
C LYS A 218 8.72 -17.36 -23.02
N LEU A 219 7.57 -17.96 -22.82
CA LEU A 219 6.92 -18.16 -21.54
C LEU A 219 6.71 -19.65 -21.26
N THR A 220 6.77 -20.03 -19.99
CA THR A 220 6.46 -21.42 -19.56
C THR A 220 4.99 -21.54 -19.18
N GLY A 221 4.38 -20.45 -18.67
CA GLY A 221 2.98 -20.41 -18.25
C GLY A 221 2.69 -19.19 -17.38
N GLY A 222 1.57 -19.23 -16.67
CA GLY A 222 1.17 -18.14 -15.78
C GLY A 222 0.18 -18.57 -14.73
N LEU A 223 0.05 -17.73 -13.69
CA LEU A 223 -0.95 -17.84 -12.64
C LEU A 223 -1.93 -16.67 -12.77
N ARG A 224 -3.19 -16.97 -13.07
CA ARG A 224 -4.25 -15.98 -13.18
C ARG A 224 -5.03 -15.88 -11.86
N LEU A 225 -5.32 -14.64 -11.47
CA LEU A 225 -6.22 -14.28 -10.38
C LEU A 225 -7.46 -13.60 -10.99
N PRO A 226 -8.55 -14.36 -11.27
CA PRO A 226 -9.67 -13.88 -12.09
C PRO A 226 -10.50 -12.77 -11.42
N ASN A 227 -10.47 -12.69 -10.09
CA ASN A 227 -11.22 -11.69 -9.32
C ASN A 227 -10.46 -10.38 -9.07
N ASP A 228 -9.21 -10.31 -9.53
CA ASP A 228 -8.44 -9.06 -9.48
C ASP A 228 -8.95 -8.07 -10.53
N GLU A 229 -8.71 -6.81 -10.26
CA GLU A 229 -9.15 -5.70 -11.10
C GLU A 229 -7.97 -4.80 -11.48
N THR A 230 -8.19 -3.95 -12.45
CA THR A 230 -7.27 -2.88 -12.82
C THR A 230 -7.98 -1.55 -12.87
N GLY A 231 -7.24 -0.45 -12.78
CA GLY A 231 -7.78 0.89 -12.95
C GLY A 231 -6.73 1.97 -12.73
N ASP A 232 -6.94 3.12 -13.33
CA ASP A 232 -6.05 4.27 -13.14
C ASP A 232 -6.24 4.88 -11.75
N CYS A 233 -5.24 4.68 -10.89
CA CYS A 233 -5.22 5.16 -9.52
C CYS A 233 -5.27 6.69 -9.44
N GLN A 234 -4.59 7.41 -10.36
CA GLN A 234 -4.60 8.86 -10.38
C GLN A 234 -5.99 9.38 -10.74
N LEU A 235 -6.56 8.85 -11.81
CA LEU A 235 -7.89 9.24 -12.29
C LEU A 235 -8.98 8.94 -11.24
N PHE A 236 -8.90 7.75 -10.61
CA PHE A 236 -9.79 7.41 -9.48
C PHE A 236 -9.68 8.43 -8.37
N THR A 237 -8.45 8.74 -7.94
CA THR A 237 -8.22 9.64 -6.80
C THR A 237 -8.71 11.05 -7.10
N GLN A 238 -8.47 11.57 -8.31
CA GLN A 238 -8.92 12.90 -8.71
C GLN A 238 -10.45 12.98 -8.80
N ARG A 239 -11.11 11.96 -9.36
CA ARG A 239 -12.57 11.90 -9.42
C ARG A 239 -13.19 11.75 -8.04
N LEU A 240 -12.61 10.90 -7.19
CA LEU A 240 -13.08 10.76 -5.82
C LEU A 240 -12.87 12.03 -5.00
N ALA A 241 -11.76 12.77 -5.22
CA ALA A 241 -11.53 14.07 -4.58
C ALA A 241 -12.63 15.09 -4.95
N LYS A 242 -13.00 15.16 -6.25
CA LYS A 242 -14.10 16.01 -6.71
C LYS A 242 -15.43 15.62 -6.06
N MET A 243 -15.74 14.34 -6.00
CA MET A 243 -16.95 13.85 -5.34
C MET A 243 -16.93 14.14 -3.82
N ALA A 244 -15.77 14.03 -3.18
CA ALA A 244 -15.61 14.38 -1.78
C ALA A 244 -15.80 15.90 -1.54
N GLU A 245 -15.32 16.74 -2.45
CA GLU A 245 -15.54 18.18 -2.44
C GLU A 245 -17.04 18.52 -2.56
N GLU A 246 -17.76 17.85 -3.49
CA GLU A 246 -19.22 17.97 -3.62
C GLU A 246 -19.97 17.49 -2.35
N ALA A 247 -19.36 16.55 -1.60
CA ALA A 247 -19.86 16.09 -0.29
C ALA A 247 -19.43 16.97 0.89
N GLY A 248 -18.78 18.12 0.64
CA GLY A 248 -18.40 19.12 1.65
C GLY A 248 -16.97 19.00 2.18
N VAL A 249 -16.12 18.17 1.61
CA VAL A 249 -14.67 18.14 1.95
C VAL A 249 -13.98 19.38 1.40
N ILE A 250 -13.17 20.03 2.22
CA ILE A 250 -12.35 21.19 1.81
C ILE A 250 -10.96 20.72 1.43
N PHE A 251 -10.53 20.96 0.19
CA PHE A 251 -9.17 20.71 -0.26
C PHE A 251 -8.35 22.00 -0.26
N ARG A 252 -7.20 21.95 0.42
CA ARG A 252 -6.22 23.02 0.48
C ARG A 252 -4.95 22.56 -0.24
N PHE A 253 -4.97 22.71 -1.53
CA PHE A 253 -3.82 22.48 -2.40
C PHE A 253 -2.80 23.62 -2.33
N ASN A 254 -1.59 23.41 -2.87
CA ASN A 254 -0.46 24.36 -2.80
C ASN A 254 -0.15 24.81 -1.36
N THR A 255 -0.42 23.95 -0.38
CA THR A 255 -0.26 24.25 1.04
C THR A 255 0.76 23.28 1.65
N PRO A 256 2.04 23.64 1.69
CA PRO A 256 3.05 22.81 2.31
C PRO A 256 2.83 22.74 3.83
N VAL A 257 2.97 21.54 4.38
CA VAL A 257 2.92 21.29 5.83
C VAL A 257 4.34 21.33 6.37
N ASP A 258 4.61 22.25 7.32
CA ASP A 258 5.92 22.37 7.93
C ASP A 258 6.10 21.35 9.06
N HIS A 259 5.22 21.38 10.07
CA HIS A 259 5.26 20.45 11.20
C HIS A 259 3.94 20.41 11.97
N LEU A 260 3.79 19.37 12.78
CA LEU A 260 2.70 19.23 13.75
C LEU A 260 3.07 19.96 15.05
N LEU A 261 2.10 20.73 15.57
CA LEU A 261 2.24 21.45 16.83
C LEU A 261 1.62 20.60 17.94
N ARG A 262 2.47 20.15 18.88
CA ARG A 262 2.10 19.23 19.97
C ARG A 262 2.19 19.92 21.33
N ASP A 263 1.19 19.68 22.17
CA ASP A 263 1.21 20.01 23.59
C ASP A 263 0.83 18.76 24.41
N GLY A 264 1.73 18.35 25.29
CA GLY A 264 1.57 17.10 26.04
C GLY A 264 1.26 15.90 25.14
N ASN A 265 0.09 15.29 25.32
CA ASN A 265 -0.37 14.12 24.57
C ASN A 265 -1.40 14.47 23.47
N ARG A 266 -1.36 15.70 22.93
CA ARG A 266 -2.32 16.16 21.95
C ARG A 266 -1.67 17.04 20.87
N ILE A 267 -2.13 16.92 19.63
CA ILE A 267 -1.86 17.88 18.56
C ILE A 267 -2.85 19.02 18.69
N TYR A 268 -2.37 20.26 18.70
CA TYR A 268 -3.23 21.45 18.76
C TYR A 268 -3.29 22.22 17.44
N GLY A 269 -2.46 21.85 16.46
CA GLY A 269 -2.48 22.46 15.14
C GLY A 269 -1.46 21.90 14.18
N VAL A 270 -1.62 22.24 12.92
CA VAL A 270 -0.67 21.99 11.82
C VAL A 270 -0.14 23.32 11.33
N LYS A 271 1.19 23.49 11.32
CA LYS A 271 1.86 24.69 10.83
C LYS A 271 2.01 24.61 9.32
N CYS A 272 1.51 25.63 8.61
CA CYS A 272 1.61 25.79 7.16
C CYS A 272 1.99 27.23 6.83
N GLY A 273 3.29 27.50 6.60
CA GLY A 273 3.80 28.86 6.47
C GLY A 273 3.52 29.70 7.72
N ASP A 274 2.77 30.80 7.61
CA ASP A 274 2.43 31.64 8.75
C ASP A 274 1.14 31.19 9.44
N GLU A 275 0.37 30.30 8.84
CA GLU A 275 -0.91 29.83 9.36
C GLU A 275 -0.77 28.62 10.28
N ILE A 276 -1.67 28.53 11.27
CA ILE A 276 -1.87 27.33 12.10
C ILE A 276 -3.29 26.83 11.87
N ILE A 277 -3.41 25.65 11.28
CA ILE A 277 -4.68 25.00 11.02
C ILE A 277 -5.04 24.12 12.21
N LYS A 278 -6.18 24.40 12.85
CA LYS A 278 -6.67 23.68 14.03
C LYS A 278 -7.83 22.75 13.68
N ALA A 279 -7.88 21.59 14.35
CA ALA A 279 -8.95 20.61 14.21
C ALA A 279 -9.10 19.78 15.49
N ASP A 280 -10.17 18.99 15.56
CA ASP A 280 -10.39 18.04 16.65
C ASP A 280 -9.49 16.81 16.51
N SER A 281 -9.25 16.39 15.28
CA SER A 281 -8.45 15.20 14.93
C SER A 281 -7.58 15.43 13.70
N TYR A 282 -6.43 14.75 13.66
CA TYR A 282 -5.45 14.85 12.58
C TYR A 282 -5.10 13.45 12.04
N VAL A 283 -5.09 13.31 10.74
CA VAL A 283 -4.73 12.07 10.04
C VAL A 283 -3.48 12.30 9.19
N VAL A 284 -2.44 11.52 9.41
CA VAL A 284 -1.24 11.54 8.56
C VAL A 284 -1.37 10.47 7.48
N ALA A 285 -1.64 10.90 6.25
CA ALA A 285 -1.68 10.11 5.02
C ALA A 285 -0.59 10.55 4.03
N PHE A 286 0.59 10.90 4.54
CA PHE A 286 1.65 11.67 3.89
C PHE A 286 2.65 10.77 3.12
N GLY A 287 2.27 9.50 2.89
CA GLY A 287 3.06 8.54 2.16
C GLY A 287 4.50 8.43 2.69
N SER A 288 5.48 8.48 1.82
CA SER A 288 6.90 8.38 2.19
C SER A 288 7.41 9.53 3.04
N TYR A 289 6.70 10.65 3.09
CA TYR A 289 7.06 11.81 3.89
C TYR A 289 6.52 11.75 5.32
N SER A 290 5.73 10.73 5.66
CA SER A 290 5.13 10.56 6.99
C SER A 290 6.18 10.48 8.10
N THR A 291 7.28 9.76 7.88
CA THR A 291 8.35 9.62 8.88
C THR A 291 9.02 10.96 9.19
N ALA A 292 9.31 11.76 8.17
CA ALA A 292 9.92 13.07 8.35
C ALA A 292 8.99 14.05 9.08
N LEU A 293 7.70 14.05 8.73
CA LEU A 293 6.69 14.89 9.37
C LEU A 293 6.48 14.52 10.84
N LEU A 294 6.55 13.23 11.16
CA LEU A 294 6.33 12.70 12.51
C LEU A 294 7.58 12.72 13.39
N LYS A 295 8.74 13.10 12.85
CA LYS A 295 9.97 13.26 13.63
C LYS A 295 9.70 14.16 14.83
N ASN A 296 10.10 13.75 16.03
CA ASN A 296 9.83 14.40 17.33
C ASN A 296 8.37 14.30 17.82
N VAL A 297 7.49 13.59 17.10
CA VAL A 297 6.11 13.31 17.55
C VAL A 297 5.97 11.83 17.90
N ILE A 298 6.26 10.95 16.92
CA ILE A 298 6.26 9.50 17.07
C ILE A 298 7.15 8.89 15.99
N ASP A 299 7.98 7.94 16.34
CA ASP A 299 8.82 7.24 15.38
C ASP A 299 8.03 6.16 14.63
N ILE A 300 8.12 6.18 13.30
CA ILE A 300 7.53 5.16 12.42
C ILE A 300 8.54 4.69 11.38
N PRO A 301 8.57 3.40 11.03
CA PRO A 301 9.55 2.87 10.09
C PRO A 301 9.05 2.88 8.64
N VAL A 302 8.56 4.02 8.13
CA VAL A 302 8.13 4.14 6.74
C VAL A 302 9.26 4.71 5.89
N TYR A 303 9.85 3.85 5.04
CA TYR A 303 10.99 4.19 4.19
C TYR A 303 10.55 4.49 2.75
N PRO A 304 11.15 5.49 2.07
CA PRO A 304 10.87 5.82 0.68
C PRO A 304 11.52 4.80 -0.28
N LEU A 305 10.75 3.82 -0.73
CA LEU A 305 11.21 2.83 -1.72
C LEU A 305 10.93 3.35 -3.12
N LYS A 306 11.98 3.71 -3.86
CA LYS A 306 11.85 4.26 -5.21
C LYS A 306 11.37 3.21 -6.20
N GLY A 307 10.43 3.60 -7.06
CA GLY A 307 9.94 2.81 -8.18
C GLY A 307 9.82 3.63 -9.45
N TYR A 308 9.60 2.95 -10.58
CA TYR A 308 9.58 3.57 -11.91
C TYR A 308 8.34 3.15 -12.68
N SER A 309 7.89 4.02 -13.58
CA SER A 309 6.87 3.67 -14.55
C SER A 309 7.09 4.33 -15.91
N LEU A 310 6.62 3.65 -16.97
CA LEU A 310 6.43 4.22 -18.30
C LEU A 310 4.93 4.32 -18.59
N THR A 311 4.55 5.37 -19.28
CA THR A 311 3.21 5.49 -19.89
C THR A 311 3.39 5.59 -21.39
N ILE A 312 2.82 4.64 -22.12
CA ILE A 312 3.07 4.43 -23.55
C ILE A 312 1.73 4.53 -24.28
N PRO A 313 1.53 5.45 -25.23
CA PRO A 313 0.32 5.47 -26.07
C PRO A 313 0.18 4.14 -26.84
N ILE A 314 -1.04 3.61 -26.94
CA ILE A 314 -1.31 2.39 -27.69
C ILE A 314 -1.15 2.67 -29.18
N LYS A 315 -0.38 1.81 -29.87
CA LYS A 315 -0.19 1.81 -31.32
C LYS A 315 -1.20 0.89 -32.00
N ASN A 316 -1.31 -0.33 -31.50
CA ASN A 316 -2.22 -1.34 -31.99
C ASN A 316 -3.00 -1.93 -30.81
N PRO A 317 -4.31 -1.66 -30.70
CA PRO A 317 -5.14 -2.17 -29.61
C PRO A 317 -5.19 -3.69 -29.50
N ASP A 318 -5.09 -4.42 -30.62
CA ASP A 318 -5.14 -5.88 -30.67
C ASP A 318 -3.80 -6.54 -30.26
N ALA A 319 -2.71 -5.78 -30.36
CA ALA A 319 -1.38 -6.20 -29.93
C ALA A 319 -0.99 -5.69 -28.54
N ALA A 320 -1.90 -4.97 -27.86
CA ALA A 320 -1.73 -4.45 -26.50
C ALA A 320 -2.35 -5.41 -25.48
N PRO A 321 -1.95 -5.32 -24.18
CA PRO A 321 -2.59 -6.10 -23.12
C PRO A 321 -4.11 -5.79 -23.05
N VAL A 322 -4.91 -6.71 -22.50
CA VAL A 322 -6.34 -6.48 -22.25
C VAL A 322 -6.62 -6.23 -20.75
N SER A 323 -5.71 -6.63 -19.86
CA SER A 323 -5.82 -6.45 -18.41
C SER A 323 -4.48 -6.00 -17.81
N THR A 324 -4.09 -6.57 -16.68
CA THR A 324 -2.76 -6.44 -16.10
C THR A 324 -2.01 -7.77 -16.16
N ILE A 325 -0.81 -7.75 -16.69
CA ILE A 325 0.14 -8.85 -16.52
C ILE A 325 1.27 -8.44 -15.55
N LEU A 326 1.83 -9.39 -14.85
CA LEU A 326 3.02 -9.22 -14.01
C LEU A 326 4.10 -10.20 -14.45
N ASP A 327 5.20 -9.69 -15.00
CA ASP A 327 6.37 -10.48 -15.30
C ASP A 327 7.13 -10.83 -14.01
N GLU A 328 7.09 -12.09 -13.62
CA GLU A 328 7.68 -12.55 -12.36
C GLU A 328 9.21 -12.44 -12.33
N THR A 329 9.85 -12.53 -13.51
CA THR A 329 11.31 -12.46 -13.63
C THR A 329 11.86 -11.09 -13.30
N TYR A 330 11.22 -10.05 -13.85
CA TYR A 330 11.65 -8.66 -13.73
C TYR A 330 10.86 -7.88 -12.69
N LYS A 331 9.77 -8.47 -12.14
CA LYS A 331 8.85 -7.80 -11.22
C LYS A 331 8.29 -6.50 -11.83
N VAL A 332 7.87 -6.61 -13.09
CA VAL A 332 7.31 -5.52 -13.87
C VAL A 332 5.85 -5.83 -14.23
N ALA A 333 4.95 -4.94 -13.86
CA ALA A 333 3.56 -4.98 -14.26
C ALA A 333 3.37 -4.22 -15.58
N VAL A 334 2.58 -4.77 -16.50
CA VAL A 334 2.16 -4.12 -17.74
C VAL A 334 0.64 -4.11 -17.76
N THR A 335 0.05 -2.93 -17.71
CA THR A 335 -1.40 -2.73 -17.55
C THR A 335 -1.93 -1.90 -18.70
N ARG A 336 -3.09 -2.26 -19.23
CA ARG A 336 -3.83 -1.42 -20.16
C ARG A 336 -4.78 -0.51 -19.40
N PHE A 337 -4.66 0.79 -19.65
CA PHE A 337 -5.73 1.76 -19.50
C PHE A 337 -6.44 1.94 -20.86
N ASP A 338 -7.33 2.89 -21.05
CA ASP A 338 -8.13 2.95 -22.28
C ASP A 338 -7.28 3.08 -23.55
N ASP A 339 -6.47 4.14 -23.62
CA ASP A 339 -5.67 4.50 -24.81
C ASP A 339 -4.16 4.34 -24.60
N ARG A 340 -3.73 3.82 -23.44
CA ARG A 340 -2.32 3.75 -23.05
C ARG A 340 -1.98 2.48 -22.29
N ILE A 341 -0.72 2.09 -22.37
CA ILE A 341 -0.11 1.02 -21.59
C ILE A 341 0.69 1.67 -20.45
N ARG A 342 0.44 1.26 -19.21
CA ARG A 342 1.27 1.60 -18.07
C ARG A 342 2.19 0.41 -17.75
N VAL A 343 3.49 0.68 -17.72
CA VAL A 343 4.52 -0.29 -17.33
C VAL A 343 5.12 0.19 -16.01
N GLY A 344 5.01 -0.58 -14.96
CA GLY A 344 5.50 -0.18 -13.64
C GLY A 344 6.26 -1.31 -12.95
N GLY A 345 7.36 -0.97 -12.30
CA GLY A 345 8.11 -2.02 -11.61
C GLY A 345 9.37 -1.51 -10.96
N MET A 346 10.21 -2.49 -10.64
CA MET A 346 11.50 -2.33 -9.99
C MET A 346 11.45 -1.57 -8.66
N ALA A 347 12.50 -1.69 -7.90
CA ALA A 347 12.65 -1.01 -6.62
C ALA A 347 14.09 -0.57 -6.41
N GLU A 348 14.28 0.59 -5.79
CA GLU A 348 15.59 1.02 -5.32
C GLU A 348 15.49 1.55 -3.88
N ILE A 349 16.37 1.05 -3.02
CA ILE A 349 16.58 1.54 -1.67
C ILE A 349 17.67 2.62 -1.77
N VAL A 350 17.24 3.91 -1.90
CA VAL A 350 18.14 5.05 -2.20
C VAL A 350 17.69 6.34 -1.50
N GLY A 351 16.88 6.23 -0.46
CA GLY A 351 16.28 7.40 0.22
C GLY A 351 15.36 8.19 -0.69
N PHE A 352 15.35 9.51 -0.50
CA PHE A 352 14.49 10.44 -1.26
C PHE A 352 15.04 10.82 -2.65
N ASN A 353 15.96 10.05 -3.21
CA ASN A 353 16.52 10.32 -4.53
C ASN A 353 15.53 9.96 -5.65
N THR A 354 14.96 10.95 -6.31
CA THR A 354 14.01 10.79 -7.42
C THR A 354 14.64 11.00 -8.80
N LYS A 355 15.97 10.97 -8.92
CA LYS A 355 16.64 11.10 -10.21
C LYS A 355 16.28 9.93 -11.13
N LEU A 356 15.79 10.22 -12.34
CA LEU A 356 15.53 9.22 -13.37
C LEU A 356 16.85 8.60 -13.86
N THR A 357 16.83 7.29 -14.08
CA THR A 357 18.00 6.49 -14.49
C THR A 357 17.70 5.77 -15.78
N GLU A 358 18.46 6.01 -16.84
CA GLU A 358 18.21 5.43 -18.18
C GLU A 358 18.21 3.90 -18.15
N ALA A 359 19.12 3.26 -17.42
CA ALA A 359 19.16 1.79 -17.27
C ALA A 359 17.84 1.19 -16.71
N ARG A 360 17.06 1.98 -15.94
CA ARG A 360 15.75 1.57 -15.45
C ARG A 360 14.67 1.73 -16.50
N ARG A 361 14.75 2.78 -17.30
CA ARG A 361 13.92 2.97 -18.48
C ARG A 361 14.09 1.82 -19.46
N GLU A 362 15.33 1.50 -19.84
CA GLU A 362 15.69 0.38 -20.72
C GLU A 362 15.07 -0.95 -20.23
N THR A 363 15.06 -1.19 -18.92
CA THR A 363 14.47 -2.43 -18.37
C THR A 363 12.96 -2.48 -18.58
N LEU A 364 12.23 -1.38 -18.36
CA LEU A 364 10.79 -1.32 -18.58
C LEU A 364 10.44 -1.44 -20.07
N GLU A 365 11.20 -0.75 -20.93
CA GLU A 365 11.03 -0.82 -22.39
C GLU A 365 11.32 -2.23 -22.90
N MET A 366 12.37 -2.89 -22.42
CA MET A 366 12.71 -4.25 -22.77
C MET A 366 11.55 -5.21 -22.43
N VAL A 367 10.98 -5.14 -21.24
CA VAL A 367 9.91 -6.06 -20.83
C VAL A 367 8.65 -5.87 -21.68
N VAL A 368 8.23 -4.63 -21.92
CA VAL A 368 7.01 -4.38 -22.69
C VAL A 368 7.21 -4.71 -24.17
N SER A 369 8.37 -4.42 -24.75
CA SER A 369 8.69 -4.76 -26.15
C SER A 369 8.82 -6.27 -26.36
N ASP A 370 9.32 -6.97 -25.37
CA ASP A 370 9.49 -8.42 -25.43
C ASP A 370 8.15 -9.17 -25.37
N LEU A 371 7.18 -8.64 -24.63
CA LEU A 371 5.86 -9.24 -24.46
C LEU A 371 4.84 -8.71 -25.49
N TYR A 372 4.89 -7.42 -25.80
CA TYR A 372 3.93 -6.70 -26.65
C TYR A 372 4.64 -5.82 -27.69
N PRO A 373 5.40 -6.41 -28.65
CA PRO A 373 6.29 -5.68 -29.56
C PRO A 373 5.57 -4.63 -30.42
N GLU A 374 4.30 -4.87 -30.77
CA GLU A 374 3.50 -3.96 -31.61
C GLU A 374 2.43 -3.19 -30.84
N GLY A 375 2.37 -3.33 -29.50
CA GLY A 375 1.29 -2.80 -28.67
C GLY A 375 1.33 -1.28 -28.47
N GLY A 376 2.52 -0.69 -28.36
CA GLY A 376 2.68 0.71 -27.97
C GLY A 376 3.70 1.52 -28.75
N HIS A 377 3.54 2.84 -28.74
CA HIS A 377 4.48 3.80 -29.33
C HIS A 377 5.61 4.14 -28.32
N LEU A 378 6.64 3.31 -28.21
CA LEU A 378 7.74 3.49 -27.25
C LEU A 378 8.46 4.84 -27.38
N ALA A 379 8.63 5.36 -28.61
CA ALA A 379 9.26 6.65 -28.83
C ALA A 379 8.49 7.83 -28.20
N GLN A 380 7.20 7.64 -27.89
CA GLN A 380 6.35 8.62 -27.23
C GLN A 380 6.14 8.32 -25.73
N ALA A 381 6.85 7.33 -25.19
CA ALA A 381 6.71 6.94 -23.79
C ALA A 381 7.19 8.05 -22.85
N SER A 382 6.38 8.38 -21.86
CA SER A 382 6.77 9.21 -20.73
C SER A 382 7.35 8.34 -19.62
N PHE A 383 8.48 8.78 -19.03
CA PHE A 383 9.18 8.07 -17.97
C PHE A 383 9.05 8.82 -16.64
N TRP A 384 8.67 8.11 -15.59
CA TRP A 384 8.37 8.67 -14.27
C TRP A 384 8.96 7.83 -13.14
N THR A 385 9.19 8.47 -11.99
CA THR A 385 9.61 7.82 -10.75
C THR A 385 8.87 8.38 -9.56
N GLY A 386 8.67 7.55 -8.53
CA GLY A 386 8.06 7.95 -7.27
C GLY A 386 8.50 7.06 -6.11
N LEU A 387 8.11 7.46 -4.92
CA LEU A 387 8.55 6.88 -3.67
C LEU A 387 7.39 6.12 -3.01
N ARG A 388 7.49 4.80 -2.94
CA ARG A 388 6.53 3.95 -2.25
C ARG A 388 6.78 4.02 -0.75
N PRO A 389 5.76 4.29 0.08
CA PRO A 389 5.91 4.35 1.54
C PRO A 389 5.97 2.93 2.12
N MET A 390 7.17 2.39 2.30
CA MET A 390 7.35 0.99 2.67
C MET A 390 7.64 0.80 4.15
N THR A 391 6.82 0.03 4.82
CA THR A 391 7.11 -0.51 6.16
C THR A 391 8.01 -1.75 6.07
N PRO A 392 8.83 -2.06 7.07
CA PRO A 392 9.76 -3.21 7.00
C PRO A 392 9.04 -4.58 7.05
N ASP A 393 7.82 -4.62 7.56
CA ASP A 393 6.95 -5.81 7.60
C ASP A 393 5.96 -5.88 6.43
N GLY A 394 5.92 -4.85 5.57
CA GLY A 394 5.02 -4.73 4.43
C GLY A 394 3.58 -4.34 4.78
N THR A 395 3.18 -4.44 6.04
CA THR A 395 1.83 -4.13 6.51
C THR A 395 1.64 -2.62 6.66
N PRO A 396 0.55 -2.00 6.15
CA PRO A 396 0.30 -0.58 6.36
C PRO A 396 0.07 -0.23 7.83
N ILE A 397 0.27 1.02 8.19
CA ILE A 397 -0.05 1.57 9.50
C ILE A 397 -1.40 2.28 9.39
N VAL A 398 -2.44 1.70 9.99
CA VAL A 398 -3.80 2.25 9.96
C VAL A 398 -4.37 2.25 11.37
N GLY A 399 -4.70 3.43 11.90
CA GLY A 399 -5.33 3.52 13.22
C GLY A 399 -4.77 4.60 14.14
N ALA A 400 -5.09 4.45 15.41
CA ALA A 400 -4.70 5.37 16.48
C ALA A 400 -3.20 5.36 16.76
N THR A 401 -2.73 6.42 17.41
CA THR A 401 -1.37 6.54 17.96
C THR A 401 -1.45 6.75 19.47
N PRO A 402 -0.31 6.74 20.19
CA PRO A 402 -0.26 7.19 21.58
C PRO A 402 -0.68 8.65 21.80
N ILE A 403 -0.70 9.46 20.75
CA ILE A 403 -1.16 10.86 20.79
C ILE A 403 -2.68 10.87 20.57
N SER A 404 -3.43 11.41 21.51
CA SER A 404 -4.87 11.22 21.68
C SER A 404 -5.75 11.56 20.46
N ASN A 405 -5.32 12.49 19.62
CA ASN A 405 -6.06 12.94 18.43
C ASN A 405 -5.27 12.83 17.13
N LEU A 406 -4.21 12.03 17.13
CA LEU A 406 -3.38 11.77 15.95
C LEU A 406 -3.60 10.35 15.45
N TRP A 407 -3.91 10.23 14.16
CA TRP A 407 -4.17 8.99 13.47
C TRP A 407 -3.22 8.81 12.31
N LEU A 408 -2.88 7.58 11.99
CA LEU A 408 -2.05 7.24 10.84
C LEU A 408 -2.84 6.43 9.82
N ASN A 409 -2.62 6.75 8.55
CA ASN A 409 -3.04 5.94 7.42
C ASN A 409 -1.96 6.01 6.33
N THR A 410 -0.89 5.25 6.50
CA THR A 410 0.34 5.34 5.72
C THR A 410 1.07 4.00 5.64
N GLY A 411 2.18 3.94 4.91
CA GLY A 411 3.01 2.74 4.88
C GLY A 411 2.49 1.60 4.00
N HIS A 412 1.64 1.88 3.02
CA HIS A 412 0.99 0.88 2.16
C HIS A 412 1.91 0.24 1.10
N GLY A 413 3.17 0.66 1.03
CA GLY A 413 4.15 0.10 0.12
C GLY A 413 3.72 0.14 -1.34
N THR A 414 3.76 -1.03 -1.98
CA THR A 414 3.35 -1.20 -3.39
C THR A 414 1.85 -1.37 -3.58
N LEU A 415 1.09 -1.57 -2.50
CA LEU A 415 -0.33 -1.97 -2.53
C LEU A 415 -1.29 -0.85 -2.09
N GLY A 416 -0.81 0.40 -2.09
CA GLY A 416 -1.63 1.54 -1.67
C GLY A 416 -2.93 1.67 -2.45
N TRP A 417 -2.93 1.42 -3.75
CA TRP A 417 -4.13 1.40 -4.57
C TRP A 417 -5.09 0.27 -4.16
N THR A 418 -4.57 -0.94 -4.04
CA THR A 418 -5.34 -2.13 -3.61
C THR A 418 -6.00 -1.92 -2.24
N MET A 419 -5.33 -1.24 -1.30
CA MET A 419 -5.76 -1.14 0.09
C MET A 419 -6.46 0.19 0.45
N ALA A 420 -6.50 1.18 -0.45
CA ALA A 420 -6.91 2.55 -0.13
C ALA A 420 -8.34 2.65 0.42
N CYS A 421 -9.32 2.04 -0.25
CA CYS A 421 -10.72 2.12 0.14
C CYS A 421 -10.97 1.45 1.50
N GLY A 422 -10.39 0.26 1.71
CA GLY A 422 -10.50 -0.45 2.99
C GLY A 422 -9.80 0.27 4.13
N SER A 423 -8.62 0.83 3.89
CA SER A 423 -7.91 1.65 4.90
C SER A 423 -8.67 2.91 5.26
N GLY A 424 -9.26 3.58 4.26
CA GLY A 424 -10.07 4.78 4.46
C GLY A 424 -11.35 4.49 5.26
N GLN A 425 -12.10 3.44 4.90
CA GLN A 425 -13.29 3.02 5.61
C GLN A 425 -12.97 2.58 7.05
N LEU A 426 -11.94 1.75 7.22
CA LEU A 426 -11.48 1.30 8.53
C LEU A 426 -11.15 2.49 9.45
N LEU A 427 -10.38 3.45 8.92
CA LEU A 427 -10.01 4.65 9.67
C LEU A 427 -11.24 5.50 10.04
N ALA A 428 -12.18 5.66 9.12
CA ALA A 428 -13.42 6.39 9.37
C ALA A 428 -14.27 5.73 10.48
N ASP A 429 -14.36 4.40 10.49
CA ASP A 429 -15.05 3.66 11.55
C ASP A 429 -14.37 3.87 12.90
N LEU A 430 -13.03 3.77 12.96
CA LEU A 430 -12.26 3.97 14.19
C LEU A 430 -12.41 5.39 14.73
N ILE A 431 -12.29 6.43 13.89
CA ILE A 431 -12.45 7.83 14.29
C ILE A 431 -13.87 8.12 14.76
N SER A 432 -14.89 7.52 14.12
CA SER A 432 -16.28 7.66 14.49
C SER A 432 -16.68 6.83 15.75
N GLY A 433 -15.75 6.05 16.32
CA GLY A 433 -16.06 5.16 17.44
C GLY A 433 -16.95 3.97 17.08
N LYS A 434 -17.06 3.64 15.81
CA LYS A 434 -17.79 2.48 15.31
C LYS A 434 -16.93 1.23 15.40
N LYS A 435 -17.57 0.07 15.58
CA LYS A 435 -16.88 -1.22 15.52
C LYS A 435 -16.43 -1.49 14.08
N PRO A 436 -15.12 -1.68 13.82
CA PRO A 436 -14.63 -1.98 12.49
C PRO A 436 -15.14 -3.34 11.98
N ALA A 437 -15.31 -3.45 10.67
CA ALA A 437 -15.71 -4.71 10.02
C ALA A 437 -14.61 -5.79 10.04
N ILE A 438 -13.34 -5.37 10.17
CA ILE A 438 -12.18 -6.25 10.26
C ILE A 438 -11.36 -5.95 11.52
N ALA A 439 -10.56 -6.92 11.98
CA ALA A 439 -9.62 -6.68 13.07
C ALA A 439 -8.60 -5.60 12.68
N ALA A 440 -8.39 -4.60 13.55
CA ALA A 440 -7.60 -3.41 13.29
C ALA A 440 -6.41 -3.22 14.23
N ASP A 441 -6.42 -3.83 15.42
CA ASP A 441 -5.45 -3.58 16.49
C ASP A 441 -4.01 -3.83 16.06
N ASP A 442 -3.79 -4.87 15.24
CA ASP A 442 -2.48 -5.25 14.72
C ASP A 442 -2.07 -4.47 13.45
N LEU A 443 -2.91 -3.55 12.96
CA LEU A 443 -2.60 -2.60 11.88
C LEU A 443 -2.11 -1.24 12.43
N ALA A 444 -2.39 -0.94 13.69
CA ALA A 444 -1.98 0.30 14.33
C ALA A 444 -0.45 0.37 14.56
N VAL A 445 0.06 1.58 14.79
CA VAL A 445 1.49 1.87 14.98
C VAL A 445 2.09 1.18 16.21
N PHE A 446 1.27 0.78 17.16
CA PHE A 446 1.71 0.17 18.41
C PHE A 446 2.62 -1.04 18.23
N ARG A 447 2.49 -1.80 17.12
CA ARG A 447 3.34 -2.95 16.80
C ARG A 447 4.83 -2.60 16.59
N TYR A 448 5.15 -1.32 16.43
CA TYR A 448 6.51 -0.81 16.29
C TYR A 448 7.04 -0.14 17.54
N LEU A 449 6.19 0.09 18.55
CA LEU A 449 6.59 0.79 19.75
C LEU A 449 7.22 -0.15 20.78
N PRO A 450 8.27 0.30 21.51
CA PRO A 450 8.90 -0.49 22.58
C PRO A 450 7.87 -0.91 23.63
N GLY A 451 7.85 -2.19 24.00
CA GLY A 451 6.96 -2.75 25.02
C GLY A 451 5.63 -3.28 24.50
N PHE A 452 5.34 -3.14 23.20
CA PHE A 452 4.21 -3.80 22.57
C PHE A 452 4.61 -5.21 22.11
N ALA A 453 4.62 -6.17 23.04
CA ALA A 453 4.56 -7.57 22.65
C ALA A 453 3.13 -7.83 22.16
N ALA A 454 2.94 -8.09 20.86
CA ALA A 454 1.67 -8.58 20.36
C ALA A 454 1.28 -9.83 21.18
N THR A 455 0.30 -9.71 22.04
CA THR A 455 -0.36 -10.85 22.63
C THR A 455 -1.12 -11.52 21.48
N SER A 456 -0.42 -12.40 20.76
CA SER A 456 -1.02 -13.36 19.88
C SER A 456 -1.86 -14.28 20.74
N SER A 457 -3.16 -13.99 20.89
CA SER A 457 -4.11 -14.99 21.29
C SER A 457 -4.04 -16.13 20.27
N PRO A 458 -3.68 -17.35 20.67
CA PRO A 458 -3.84 -18.48 19.79
C PRO A 458 -5.33 -18.59 19.48
N LEU A 459 -5.66 -18.58 18.19
CA LEU A 459 -6.97 -19.02 17.72
C LEU A 459 -7.23 -20.40 18.36
N ARG A 460 -8.04 -20.44 19.40
CA ARG A 460 -8.56 -21.69 19.92
C ARG A 460 -9.35 -22.32 18.80
N ASN A 461 -8.86 -23.47 18.32
CA ASN A 461 -9.60 -24.39 17.49
C ASN A 461 -10.94 -24.72 18.19
N ALA A 462 -11.98 -24.03 17.78
CA ALA A 462 -13.35 -24.39 18.10
C ALA A 462 -13.90 -25.27 16.96
N ASN A 463 -13.33 -26.46 16.81
CA ASN A 463 -13.99 -27.56 16.09
C ASN A 463 -13.37 -28.88 16.54
N ALA A 464 -13.73 -29.27 17.76
CA ALA A 464 -13.69 -30.65 18.17
C ALA A 464 -14.85 -30.83 19.18
N THR A 465 -15.98 -31.31 18.67
CA THR A 465 -17.03 -32.10 19.27
C THR A 465 -18.41 -31.70 18.71
N ARG A 466 -18.84 -32.36 17.66
CA ARG A 466 -20.03 -33.24 17.54
C ARG A 466 -20.22 -33.67 16.09
#